data_7992d0eb83513809dfeb834260e51199
#
_entry.id   7992d0eb83513809dfeb834260e51199
#
_cell.length_a   1.000
_cell.length_b   1.000
_cell.length_c   1.000
_cell.angle_alpha   90.00
_cell.angle_beta   90.00
_cell.angle_gamma   90.00
#
_symmetry.space_group_name_H-M   'P 1'
#
loop_
_entity.id
_entity.type
_entity.pdbx_description
1 polymer ?
#
loop_
_entity_poly.entity_id
_entity_poly.type
_entity_poly.pdbx_seq_one_letter_code
_entity_poly.pdbx_strand_id
1 'polypeptide(L)'
;MEDKVQNLLDVQQLEKGCKMKSSFWFFAVACLVSVSAHDLQAQQACTIPGDVETRLAQLGITLPPVSQPVANYVQAVRTGKLIFLAGTAPKNPDGTLVTGKVGTDLSVDQGYQAARLTGINLLANLKAELGDLNKVRRIVKVFGMVNADPTFTQHPKVINGVSDLMVEVFGDCGKHARSAVGMGSLPFGIAVEIEMVVEVAEE
;
A
#
# COMPACT_ATOMS: atom_id res chain seq x y z
N MET A 1 6.76 50.92 -2.67
CA MET A 1 6.95 50.65 -1.21
C MET A 1 5.92 51.42 -0.37
N GLU A 2 5.19 52.34 -0.94
CA GLU A 2 4.16 53.15 -0.25
C GLU A 2 2.80 52.47 -0.12
N ASP A 3 2.42 51.61 -1.04
CA ASP A 3 1.10 50.92 -1.01
C ASP A 3 0.92 49.84 0.12
N LYS A 4 2.00 49.35 0.71
CA LYS A 4 1.91 48.40 1.84
C LYS A 4 1.71 49.03 3.21
N VAL A 5 2.01 50.34 3.32
CA VAL A 5 1.88 51.06 4.60
C VAL A 5 0.46 51.58 4.77
N GLN A 6 -0.23 51.91 3.67
CA GLN A 6 -1.61 52.42 3.70
C GLN A 6 -2.60 51.33 4.15
N ASN A 7 -2.39 50.07 3.77
CA ASN A 7 -3.24 48.93 4.18
C ASN A 7 -3.14 48.55 5.65
N LEU A 8 -2.05 48.92 6.34
CA LEU A 8 -1.88 48.64 7.78
C LEU A 8 -2.55 49.69 8.66
N LEU A 9 -2.77 50.87 8.16
CA LEU A 9 -3.42 51.99 8.89
C LEU A 9 -4.95 51.85 8.85
N ASP A 10 -5.52 51.29 7.79
CA ASP A 10 -6.97 51.07 7.65
C ASP A 10 -7.50 49.96 8.57
N VAL A 11 -6.68 48.94 8.89
CA VAL A 11 -7.08 47.85 9.80
C VAL A 11 -7.15 48.34 11.28
N GLN A 12 -6.36 49.34 11.67
CA GLN A 12 -6.38 49.89 13.02
C GLN A 12 -7.54 50.86 13.32
N GLN A 13 -8.19 51.38 12.28
CA GLN A 13 -9.37 52.27 12.47
C GLN A 13 -10.67 51.50 12.61
N LEU A 14 -10.75 50.25 12.18
CA LEU A 14 -11.96 49.45 12.30
C LEU A 14 -12.23 48.89 13.72
N GLU A 15 -11.23 48.93 14.60
CA GLU A 15 -11.40 48.41 15.99
C GLU A 15 -12.02 49.42 16.96
N LYS A 16 -12.19 50.68 16.59
CA LYS A 16 -12.67 51.72 17.55
C LYS A 16 -14.18 52.01 17.53
N GLY A 17 -14.94 51.25 16.76
CA GLY A 17 -16.38 51.57 16.55
C GLY A 17 -17.42 50.61 17.09
N CYS A 18 -17.07 49.45 17.62
CA CYS A 18 -18.05 48.45 18.06
C CYS A 18 -18.12 48.30 19.59
N LYS A 19 -18.98 49.13 20.21
CA LYS A 19 -19.42 48.88 21.60
C LYS A 19 -20.39 47.67 21.57
N MET A 20 -19.88 46.47 21.61
CA MET A 20 -20.69 45.28 21.72
C MET A 20 -21.06 45.04 23.21
N LYS A 21 -22.37 44.99 23.49
CA LYS A 21 -22.90 44.72 24.80
C LYS A 21 -22.48 43.33 25.32
N SER A 22 -22.08 43.24 26.56
CA SER A 22 -21.44 42.08 27.21
C SER A 22 -22.25 40.76 27.23
N SER A 23 -23.47 40.74 26.70
CA SER A 23 -24.32 39.54 26.69
C SER A 23 -24.05 38.58 25.48
N PHE A 24 -23.26 38.97 24.50
CA PHE A 24 -23.00 38.12 23.31
C PHE A 24 -21.73 37.25 23.42
N TRP A 25 -20.92 37.50 24.44
CA TRP A 25 -19.66 36.75 24.60
C TRP A 25 -19.84 35.32 25.14
N PHE A 26 -20.95 35.05 25.83
CA PHE A 26 -21.21 33.70 26.36
C PHE A 26 -21.68 32.69 25.30
N PHE A 27 -22.20 33.16 24.16
CA PHE A 27 -22.65 32.27 23.09
C PHE A 27 -21.55 31.94 22.05
N ALA A 28 -20.53 32.78 21.93
CA ALA A 28 -19.45 32.56 20.95
C ALA A 28 -18.39 31.55 21.43
N VAL A 29 -18.24 31.36 22.75
CA VAL A 29 -17.28 30.41 23.35
C VAL A 29 -17.85 28.98 23.39
N ALA A 30 -19.15 28.81 23.38
CA ALA A 30 -19.79 27.48 23.41
C ALA A 30 -19.79 26.78 22.02
N CYS A 31 -19.50 27.49 20.93
CA CYS A 31 -19.50 26.89 19.57
C CYS A 31 -18.15 26.40 19.11
N LEU A 32 -17.07 26.60 19.86
CA LEU A 32 -15.70 26.23 19.50
C LEU A 32 -15.18 24.94 20.15
N VAL A 33 -15.99 24.23 20.92
CA VAL A 33 -15.57 22.99 21.62
C VAL A 33 -16.37 21.75 21.16
N SER A 34 -17.21 21.87 20.15
CA SER A 34 -17.76 20.70 19.47
C SER A 34 -16.92 20.30 18.25
N VAL A 35 -15.60 20.28 18.35
CA VAL A 35 -14.78 19.41 17.53
C VAL A 35 -15.09 18.00 18.02
N SER A 36 -16.00 17.39 17.30
CA SER A 36 -16.54 16.08 17.58
C SER A 36 -15.41 15.10 17.79
N ALA A 37 -15.47 14.35 18.88
CA ALA A 37 -14.66 13.16 19.13
C ALA A 37 -14.84 12.05 18.06
N HIS A 38 -15.42 12.37 16.90
CA HIS A 38 -15.62 11.48 15.77
C HIS A 38 -14.46 11.48 14.77
N ASP A 39 -13.55 12.47 14.83
CA ASP A 39 -12.38 12.51 13.91
C ASP A 39 -11.13 11.80 14.47
N LEU A 40 -11.22 11.29 15.70
CA LEU A 40 -10.22 10.40 16.28
C LEU A 40 -10.61 8.91 16.17
N GLN A 41 -11.37 8.54 15.18
CA GLN A 41 -11.30 7.16 14.67
C GLN A 41 -9.98 7.00 13.91
N ALA A 42 -8.91 7.33 14.63
CA ALA A 42 -7.56 6.91 14.32
C ALA A 42 -7.64 5.45 13.89
N GLN A 43 -7.30 5.21 12.64
CA GLN A 43 -7.03 3.93 12.01
C GLN A 43 -6.99 2.82 13.05
N GLN A 44 -8.13 2.11 13.19
CA GLN A 44 -8.21 0.99 14.11
C GLN A 44 -7.01 0.10 13.79
N ALA A 45 -6.10 -0.03 14.77
CA ALA A 45 -4.91 -0.85 14.60
C ALA A 45 -5.41 -2.25 14.25
N CYS A 46 -5.19 -2.67 13.01
CA CYS A 46 -5.54 -4.02 12.61
C CYS A 46 -4.72 -5.00 13.44
N THR A 47 -5.27 -6.17 13.72
CA THR A 47 -4.59 -7.24 14.43
C THR A 47 -4.35 -8.39 13.46
N ILE A 48 -3.11 -8.86 13.38
CA ILE A 48 -2.76 -10.05 12.62
C ILE A 48 -3.22 -11.27 13.42
N PRO A 49 -4.03 -12.16 12.85
CA PRO A 49 -4.54 -13.31 13.58
C PRO A 49 -3.46 -14.38 13.73
N GLY A 50 -2.85 -14.46 14.90
CA GLY A 50 -1.89 -15.50 15.25
C GLY A 50 -0.50 -15.32 14.64
N ASP A 51 0.24 -16.43 14.55
CA ASP A 51 1.60 -16.50 14.03
C ASP A 51 1.58 -16.63 12.49
N VAL A 52 2.33 -15.78 11.79
CA VAL A 52 2.35 -15.70 10.32
C VAL A 52 2.96 -16.95 9.69
N GLU A 53 4.00 -17.51 10.30
CA GLU A 53 4.67 -18.74 9.80
C GLU A 53 3.72 -19.94 9.91
N THR A 54 3.03 -20.06 11.05
CA THR A 54 1.99 -21.07 11.24
C THR A 54 0.86 -20.90 10.20
N ARG A 55 0.48 -19.66 9.91
CA ARG A 55 -0.55 -19.35 8.92
C ARG A 55 -0.14 -19.76 7.51
N LEU A 56 1.10 -19.48 7.11
CA LEU A 56 1.66 -19.92 5.83
C LEU A 56 1.62 -21.46 5.71
N ALA A 57 2.02 -22.17 6.78
CA ALA A 57 1.97 -23.63 6.80
C ALA A 57 0.55 -24.19 6.66
N GLN A 58 -0.44 -23.58 7.34
CA GLN A 58 -1.87 -23.93 7.22
C GLN A 58 -2.41 -23.74 5.81
N LEU A 59 -1.90 -22.72 5.09
CA LEU A 59 -2.25 -22.43 3.68
C LEU A 59 -1.47 -23.31 2.69
N GLY A 60 -0.58 -24.19 3.18
CA GLY A 60 0.28 -25.01 2.33
C GLY A 60 1.34 -24.21 1.56
N ILE A 61 1.68 -23.01 2.03
CA ILE A 61 2.62 -22.10 1.36
C ILE A 61 4.02 -22.33 1.91
N THR A 62 4.94 -22.73 1.03
CA THR A 62 6.38 -22.75 1.27
C THR A 62 7.00 -21.57 0.56
N LEU A 63 7.72 -20.71 1.28
CA LEU A 63 8.40 -19.57 0.67
C LEU A 63 9.63 -20.05 -0.10
N PRO A 64 9.81 -19.64 -1.36
CA PRO A 64 10.97 -20.01 -2.14
C PRO A 64 12.24 -19.28 -1.66
N PRO A 65 13.43 -19.76 -2.05
CA PRO A 65 14.67 -19.01 -1.83
C PRO A 65 14.63 -17.67 -2.58
N VAL A 66 15.19 -16.65 -1.94
CA VAL A 66 15.21 -15.28 -2.51
C VAL A 66 16.09 -15.21 -3.73
N SER A 67 15.59 -14.58 -4.79
CA SER A 67 16.35 -14.32 -6.01
C SER A 67 17.34 -13.17 -5.79
N GLN A 68 18.57 -13.34 -6.28
CA GLN A 68 19.53 -12.23 -6.32
C GLN A 68 19.08 -11.21 -7.37
N PRO A 69 19.27 -9.90 -7.12
CA PRO A 69 19.05 -8.88 -8.12
C PRO A 69 19.93 -9.10 -9.35
N VAL A 70 19.37 -8.84 -10.53
CA VAL A 70 20.09 -9.00 -11.82
C VAL A 70 20.80 -7.72 -12.27
N ALA A 71 20.71 -6.63 -11.50
CA ALA A 71 21.28 -5.32 -11.80
C ALA A 71 21.63 -4.55 -10.51
N ASN A 72 21.99 -3.27 -10.62
CA ASN A 72 22.32 -2.40 -9.48
C ASN A 72 21.07 -1.92 -8.74
N TYR A 73 20.35 -2.82 -8.11
CA TYR A 73 19.24 -2.54 -7.20
C TYR A 73 19.20 -3.61 -6.10
N VAL A 74 18.35 -3.40 -5.09
CA VAL A 74 18.10 -4.34 -3.98
C VAL A 74 16.63 -4.74 -3.97
N GLN A 75 16.33 -5.92 -3.40
CA GLN A 75 14.95 -6.43 -3.34
C GLN A 75 14.08 -5.66 -2.35
N ALA A 76 14.69 -5.01 -1.35
CA ALA A 76 14.00 -4.23 -0.35
C ALA A 76 14.82 -3.02 0.08
N VAL A 77 14.15 -1.92 0.41
CA VAL A 77 14.73 -0.74 1.05
C VAL A 77 13.88 -0.40 2.27
N ARG A 78 14.51 -0.34 3.44
CA ARG A 78 13.87 0.10 4.68
C ARG A 78 14.09 1.58 4.94
N THR A 79 13.05 2.31 5.31
CA THR A 79 13.10 3.68 5.81
C THR A 79 12.14 3.84 7.00
N GLY A 80 12.69 3.98 8.21
CA GLY A 80 11.91 3.97 9.44
C GLY A 80 11.11 2.67 9.58
N LYS A 81 9.79 2.80 9.69
CA LYS A 81 8.85 1.67 9.80
C LYS A 81 8.39 1.12 8.45
N LEU A 82 8.81 1.68 7.34
CA LEU A 82 8.37 1.26 6.02
C LEU A 82 9.46 0.46 5.30
N ILE A 83 9.03 -0.62 4.65
CA ILE A 83 9.85 -1.39 3.71
C ILE A 83 9.21 -1.28 2.34
N PHE A 84 10.01 -0.87 1.36
CA PHE A 84 9.67 -0.82 -0.04
C PHE A 84 10.27 -2.04 -0.73
N LEU A 85 9.42 -2.91 -1.26
CA LEU A 85 9.84 -4.08 -2.03
C LEU A 85 9.86 -3.74 -3.52
N ALA A 86 10.93 -4.14 -4.18
CA ALA A 86 11.13 -3.95 -5.60
C ALA A 86 10.11 -4.74 -6.43
N GLY A 87 9.94 -4.34 -7.70
CA GLY A 87 9.14 -5.07 -8.68
C GLY A 87 9.55 -6.53 -8.75
N THR A 88 8.59 -7.41 -8.48
CA THR A 88 8.81 -8.86 -8.37
C THR A 88 7.99 -9.59 -9.43
N ALA A 89 8.63 -10.58 -10.07
CA ALA A 89 8.05 -11.40 -11.12
C ALA A 89 7.37 -12.67 -10.55
N PRO A 90 6.43 -13.30 -11.30
CA PRO A 90 5.87 -14.61 -10.98
C PRO A 90 6.88 -15.72 -11.31
N LYS A 91 7.77 -16.02 -10.38
CA LYS A 91 8.83 -17.03 -10.52
C LYS A 91 8.44 -18.30 -9.82
N ASN A 92 8.44 -19.40 -10.56
CA ASN A 92 8.22 -20.74 -10.04
C ASN A 92 9.39 -21.23 -9.17
N PRO A 93 9.19 -22.24 -8.31
CA PRO A 93 10.28 -22.81 -7.48
C PRO A 93 11.46 -23.39 -8.30
N ASP A 94 11.20 -23.84 -9.52
CA ASP A 94 12.23 -24.33 -10.46
C ASP A 94 13.02 -23.21 -11.16
N GLY A 95 12.65 -21.93 -10.88
CA GLY A 95 13.29 -20.76 -11.44
C GLY A 95 12.67 -20.25 -12.75
N THR A 96 11.71 -20.95 -13.34
CA THR A 96 11.00 -20.51 -14.55
C THR A 96 10.05 -19.36 -14.25
N LEU A 97 9.83 -18.48 -15.25
CA LEU A 97 8.92 -17.35 -15.13
C LEU A 97 7.58 -17.67 -15.79
N VAL A 98 6.49 -17.19 -15.18
CA VAL A 98 5.19 -17.19 -15.86
C VAL A 98 5.17 -16.00 -16.82
N THR A 99 5.12 -16.27 -18.11
CA THR A 99 5.18 -15.28 -19.19
C THR A 99 3.91 -15.31 -20.04
N GLY A 100 3.67 -14.23 -20.79
CA GLY A 100 2.54 -14.09 -21.70
C GLY A 100 1.64 -12.89 -21.36
N LYS A 101 0.83 -12.49 -22.34
CA LYS A 101 -0.16 -11.40 -22.18
C LYS A 101 -1.49 -11.95 -21.69
N VAL A 102 -2.02 -11.36 -20.62
CA VAL A 102 -3.37 -11.68 -20.15
C VAL A 102 -4.40 -11.10 -21.11
N GLY A 103 -5.34 -11.95 -21.49
CA GLY A 103 -6.36 -11.64 -22.49
C GLY A 103 -6.07 -12.21 -23.88
N THR A 104 -4.80 -12.57 -24.18
CA THR A 104 -4.39 -13.26 -25.41
C THR A 104 -3.77 -14.61 -25.11
N ASP A 105 -2.62 -14.60 -24.41
CA ASP A 105 -1.84 -15.83 -24.15
C ASP A 105 -2.31 -16.52 -22.86
N LEU A 106 -2.77 -15.74 -21.90
CA LEU A 106 -3.20 -16.19 -20.58
C LEU A 106 -4.64 -15.78 -20.30
N SER A 107 -5.39 -16.66 -19.65
CA SER A 107 -6.70 -16.34 -19.09
C SER A 107 -6.58 -15.43 -17.85
N VAL A 108 -7.70 -14.83 -17.42
CA VAL A 108 -7.78 -14.05 -16.17
C VAL A 108 -7.35 -14.90 -14.98
N ASP A 109 -7.78 -16.18 -14.93
CA ASP A 109 -7.46 -17.09 -13.83
C ASP A 109 -5.96 -17.44 -13.81
N GLN A 110 -5.34 -17.64 -14.97
CA GLN A 110 -3.88 -17.81 -15.04
C GLN A 110 -3.13 -16.57 -14.61
N GLY A 111 -3.61 -15.38 -14.99
CA GLY A 111 -3.10 -14.11 -14.50
C GLY A 111 -3.24 -13.96 -12.98
N TYR A 112 -4.38 -14.34 -12.41
CA TYR A 112 -4.60 -14.38 -10.96
C TYR A 112 -3.60 -15.28 -10.25
N GLN A 113 -3.36 -16.49 -10.77
CA GLN A 113 -2.36 -17.41 -10.20
C GLN A 113 -0.94 -16.86 -10.32
N ALA A 114 -0.60 -16.19 -11.42
CA ALA A 114 0.68 -15.51 -11.57
C ALA A 114 0.85 -14.38 -10.53
N ALA A 115 -0.20 -13.59 -10.28
CA ALA A 115 -0.18 -12.55 -9.25
C ALA A 115 -0.07 -13.14 -7.83
N ARG A 116 -0.74 -14.26 -7.55
CA ARG A 116 -0.60 -14.98 -6.27
C ARG A 116 0.81 -15.52 -6.07
N LEU A 117 1.40 -16.12 -7.11
CA LEU A 117 2.79 -16.59 -7.08
C LEU A 117 3.77 -15.44 -6.84
N THR A 118 3.55 -14.30 -7.49
CA THR A 118 4.34 -13.07 -7.25
C THR A 118 4.22 -12.62 -5.79
N GLY A 119 3.03 -12.71 -5.19
CA GLY A 119 2.82 -12.41 -3.77
C GLY A 119 3.63 -13.33 -2.86
N ILE A 120 3.74 -14.62 -3.17
CA ILE A 120 4.58 -15.58 -2.42
C ILE A 120 6.06 -15.19 -2.53
N ASN A 121 6.53 -14.80 -3.71
CA ASN A 121 7.89 -14.32 -3.93
C ASN A 121 8.17 -13.02 -3.16
N LEU A 122 7.20 -12.08 -3.11
CA LEU A 122 7.30 -10.86 -2.30
C LEU A 122 7.40 -11.17 -0.81
N LEU A 123 6.63 -12.16 -0.29
CA LEU A 123 6.74 -12.60 1.09
C LEU A 123 8.11 -13.22 1.40
N ALA A 124 8.69 -13.96 0.45
CA ALA A 124 10.06 -14.48 0.59
C ALA A 124 11.10 -13.36 0.68
N ASN A 125 11.01 -12.33 -0.18
CA ASN A 125 11.87 -11.16 -0.15
C ASN A 125 11.72 -10.39 1.17
N LEU A 126 10.48 -10.20 1.63
CA LEU A 126 10.17 -9.53 2.90
C LEU A 126 10.72 -10.30 4.10
N LYS A 127 10.59 -11.64 4.10
CA LYS A 127 11.15 -12.50 5.16
C LYS A 127 12.67 -12.43 5.21
N ALA A 128 13.33 -12.39 4.07
CA ALA A 128 14.79 -12.23 4.01
C ALA A 128 15.26 -10.90 4.60
N GLU A 129 14.50 -9.82 4.38
CA GLU A 129 14.81 -8.50 4.95
C GLU A 129 14.56 -8.44 6.46
N LEU A 130 13.46 -9.04 6.94
CA LEU A 130 13.02 -8.94 8.33
C LEU A 130 13.56 -10.04 9.24
N GLY A 131 13.91 -11.20 8.68
CA GLY A 131 14.16 -12.43 9.42
C GLY A 131 12.89 -13.12 9.92
N ASP A 132 11.86 -12.35 10.30
CA ASP A 132 10.59 -12.84 10.85
C ASP A 132 9.40 -12.01 10.33
N LEU A 133 8.42 -12.66 9.68
CA LEU A 133 7.23 -12.02 9.17
C LEU A 133 6.25 -11.55 10.25
N ASN A 134 6.39 -12.01 11.49
CA ASN A 134 5.62 -11.52 12.63
C ASN A 134 5.93 -10.05 12.98
N LYS A 135 7.03 -9.49 12.46
CA LYS A 135 7.36 -8.06 12.57
C LYS A 135 6.49 -7.17 11.69
N VAL A 136 5.76 -7.73 10.72
CA VAL A 136 4.83 -6.98 9.86
C VAL A 136 3.70 -6.39 10.72
N ARG A 137 3.35 -5.13 10.48
CA ARG A 137 2.20 -4.45 11.09
C ARG A 137 1.02 -4.40 10.14
N ARG A 138 1.27 -4.04 8.88
CA ARG A 138 0.26 -4.04 7.82
C ARG A 138 0.90 -3.99 6.43
N ILE A 139 0.15 -4.43 5.45
CA ILE A 139 0.44 -4.11 4.05
C ILE A 139 -0.14 -2.72 3.77
N VAL A 140 0.71 -1.79 3.31
CA VAL A 140 0.32 -0.38 3.10
C VAL A 140 -0.17 -0.17 1.67
N LYS A 141 0.62 -0.63 0.69
CA LYS A 141 0.37 -0.41 -0.73
C LYS A 141 0.79 -1.62 -1.55
N VAL A 142 -0.02 -1.93 -2.55
CA VAL A 142 0.34 -2.83 -3.65
C VAL A 142 0.17 -2.08 -4.97
N PHE A 143 1.21 -2.14 -5.80
CA PHE A 143 1.15 -1.68 -7.18
C PHE A 143 1.32 -2.89 -8.11
N GLY A 144 0.23 -3.28 -8.75
CA GLY A 144 0.19 -4.44 -9.65
C GLY A 144 0.13 -4.01 -11.11
N MET A 145 1.10 -4.44 -11.87
CA MET A 145 1.26 -4.23 -13.30
C MET A 145 0.96 -5.54 -14.03
N VAL A 146 0.06 -5.51 -14.99
CA VAL A 146 -0.36 -6.68 -15.78
C VAL A 146 0.12 -6.49 -17.21
N ASN A 147 0.90 -7.43 -17.72
CA ASN A 147 1.18 -7.53 -19.14
C ASN A 147 -0.09 -7.99 -19.83
N ALA A 148 -0.79 -7.08 -20.47
CA ALA A 148 -2.13 -7.34 -20.96
C ALA A 148 -2.31 -6.92 -22.43
N ASP A 149 -3.30 -7.53 -23.06
CA ASP A 149 -3.80 -7.05 -24.35
C ASP A 149 -4.31 -5.61 -24.20
N PRO A 150 -4.14 -4.72 -25.19
CA PRO A 150 -4.58 -3.32 -25.10
C PRO A 150 -6.08 -3.13 -24.84
N THR A 151 -6.91 -4.14 -25.18
CA THR A 151 -8.36 -4.11 -24.97
C THR A 151 -8.78 -4.75 -23.65
N PHE A 152 -7.84 -5.33 -22.89
CA PHE A 152 -8.10 -6.00 -21.62
C PHE A 152 -8.44 -5.00 -20.53
N THR A 153 -9.53 -5.22 -19.78
CA THR A 153 -10.03 -4.30 -18.76
C THR A 153 -10.15 -4.93 -17.37
N GLN A 154 -9.80 -6.22 -17.21
CA GLN A 154 -10.00 -6.95 -15.97
C GLN A 154 -8.73 -7.03 -15.08
N HIS A 155 -7.82 -6.05 -15.18
CA HIS A 155 -6.59 -5.97 -14.37
C HIS A 155 -6.84 -6.15 -12.86
N PRO A 156 -7.92 -5.56 -12.26
CA PRO A 156 -8.19 -5.76 -10.84
C PRO A 156 -8.44 -7.22 -10.48
N LYS A 157 -9.07 -8.01 -11.35
CA LYS A 157 -9.30 -9.45 -11.10
C LYS A 157 -8.00 -10.25 -11.09
N VAL A 158 -7.06 -9.90 -11.96
CA VAL A 158 -5.71 -10.50 -11.98
C VAL A 158 -4.98 -10.19 -10.68
N ILE A 159 -4.91 -8.91 -10.29
CA ILE A 159 -4.17 -8.49 -9.10
C ILE A 159 -4.87 -8.89 -7.78
N ASN A 160 -6.12 -9.34 -7.81
CA ASN A 160 -6.75 -9.99 -6.65
C ASN A 160 -5.91 -11.19 -6.17
N GLY A 161 -5.17 -11.88 -7.03
CA GLY A 161 -4.32 -12.99 -6.62
C GLY A 161 -3.34 -12.66 -5.49
N VAL A 162 -2.68 -11.51 -5.57
CA VAL A 162 -1.81 -11.03 -4.47
C VAL A 162 -2.62 -10.45 -3.32
N SER A 163 -3.72 -9.72 -3.60
CA SER A 163 -4.50 -9.07 -2.54
C SER A 163 -5.17 -10.09 -1.62
N ASP A 164 -5.75 -11.13 -2.19
CA ASP A 164 -6.40 -12.22 -1.46
C ASP A 164 -5.37 -12.99 -0.62
N LEU A 165 -4.18 -13.26 -1.19
CA LEU A 165 -3.07 -13.87 -0.45
C LEU A 165 -2.66 -13.01 0.78
N MET A 166 -2.52 -11.69 0.62
CA MET A 166 -2.15 -10.82 1.75
C MET A 166 -3.22 -10.87 2.85
N VAL A 167 -4.50 -10.90 2.50
CA VAL A 167 -5.59 -11.03 3.49
C VAL A 167 -5.62 -12.42 4.12
N GLU A 168 -5.38 -13.48 3.36
CA GLU A 168 -5.27 -14.84 3.89
C GLU A 168 -4.13 -14.97 4.93
N VAL A 169 -3.00 -14.32 4.68
CA VAL A 169 -1.81 -14.39 5.55
C VAL A 169 -1.91 -13.45 6.75
N PHE A 170 -2.31 -12.19 6.54
CA PHE A 170 -2.24 -11.14 7.56
C PHE A 170 -3.62 -10.70 8.08
N GLY A 171 -4.72 -11.34 7.66
CA GLY A 171 -6.07 -10.94 8.04
C GLY A 171 -6.38 -9.50 7.59
N ASP A 172 -7.04 -8.72 8.43
CA ASP A 172 -7.39 -7.33 8.12
C ASP A 172 -6.17 -6.43 7.88
N CYS A 173 -5.00 -6.78 8.42
CA CYS A 173 -3.74 -6.07 8.17
C CYS A 173 -3.19 -6.32 6.76
N GLY A 174 -3.69 -7.31 6.06
CA GLY A 174 -3.41 -7.56 4.63
C GLY A 174 -4.18 -6.64 3.68
N LYS A 175 -5.24 -5.96 4.14
CA LYS A 175 -6.00 -4.98 3.34
C LYS A 175 -5.14 -3.73 3.11
N HIS A 176 -4.99 -3.33 1.85
CA HIS A 176 -4.02 -2.31 1.43
C HIS A 176 -4.59 -1.36 0.39
N ALA A 177 -4.01 -0.17 0.27
CA ALA A 177 -4.25 0.69 -0.88
C ALA A 177 -3.66 0.04 -2.14
N ARG A 178 -4.38 0.06 -3.28
CA ARG A 178 -3.97 -0.66 -4.47
C ARG A 178 -4.11 0.17 -5.75
N SER A 179 -3.15 -0.04 -6.68
CA SER A 179 -3.35 0.24 -8.10
C SER A 179 -3.16 -1.07 -8.88
N ALA A 180 -4.02 -1.31 -9.88
CA ALA A 180 -3.95 -2.46 -10.78
C ALA A 180 -4.11 -1.93 -12.21
N VAL A 181 -3.03 -1.97 -12.99
CA VAL A 181 -2.93 -1.32 -14.30
C VAL A 181 -2.43 -2.29 -15.37
N GLY A 182 -2.81 -2.05 -16.61
CA GLY A 182 -2.27 -2.74 -17.76
C GLY A 182 -0.99 -2.08 -18.27
N MET A 183 -0.03 -2.88 -18.67
CA MET A 183 1.22 -2.43 -19.27
C MET A 183 1.33 -2.94 -20.70
N GLY A 184 1.88 -2.15 -21.59
CA GLY A 184 2.11 -2.54 -22.99
C GLY A 184 3.10 -3.70 -23.14
N SER A 185 4.07 -3.78 -22.20
CA SER A 185 5.02 -4.89 -22.04
C SER A 185 5.59 -4.87 -20.63
N LEU A 186 6.07 -6.03 -20.16
CA LEU A 186 6.87 -6.17 -18.95
C LEU A 186 8.19 -6.85 -19.27
N PRO A 187 9.24 -6.65 -18.44
CA PRO A 187 10.54 -7.28 -18.64
C PRO A 187 10.40 -8.80 -18.79
N PHE A 188 11.18 -9.40 -19.68
CA PHE A 188 11.17 -10.84 -19.98
C PHE A 188 9.81 -11.38 -20.44
N GLY A 189 8.84 -10.51 -20.78
CA GLY A 189 7.49 -10.91 -21.15
C GLY A 189 6.68 -11.52 -20.01
N ILE A 190 7.02 -11.25 -18.74
CA ILE A 190 6.31 -11.79 -17.58
C ILE A 190 4.85 -11.34 -17.57
N ALA A 191 3.98 -12.19 -17.00
CA ALA A 191 2.54 -11.96 -16.96
C ALA A 191 2.14 -10.78 -16.08
N VAL A 192 2.82 -10.64 -14.95
CA VAL A 192 2.61 -9.55 -13.98
C VAL A 192 3.94 -9.13 -13.36
N GLU A 193 3.99 -7.89 -12.87
CA GLU A 193 5.05 -7.39 -11.99
C GLU A 193 4.38 -6.65 -10.83
N ILE A 194 4.81 -6.89 -9.60
CA ILE A 194 4.14 -6.33 -8.41
C ILE A 194 5.17 -5.74 -7.45
N GLU A 195 4.90 -4.51 -7.03
CA GLU A 195 5.61 -3.82 -5.95
C GLU A 195 4.74 -3.77 -4.70
N MET A 196 5.37 -3.72 -3.52
CA MET A 196 4.66 -3.66 -2.26
C MET A 196 5.37 -2.76 -1.26
N VAL A 197 4.57 -2.00 -0.48
CA VAL A 197 5.05 -1.23 0.68
C VAL A 197 4.43 -1.83 1.94
N VAL A 198 5.27 -2.10 2.93
CA VAL A 198 4.89 -2.78 4.18
C VAL A 198 5.29 -1.92 5.37
N GLU A 199 4.40 -1.79 6.35
CA GLU A 199 4.71 -1.23 7.66
C GLU A 199 5.13 -2.35 8.62
N VAL A 200 6.21 -2.12 9.37
CA VAL A 200 6.80 -3.08 10.30
C VAL A 200 6.91 -2.49 11.71
N ALA A 201 7.12 -3.36 12.71
CA ALA A 201 7.41 -2.93 14.07
C ALA A 201 8.70 -2.10 14.12
N GLU A 202 8.77 -1.17 15.07
CA GLU A 202 10.05 -0.56 15.49
C GLU A 202 10.94 -1.65 16.11
N GLU A 203 12.23 -1.57 15.82
CA GLU A 203 13.26 -2.35 16.50
C GLU A 203 13.62 -1.69 17.82
#